data_9b4942413f55d9ec06befe86135e31a8
#
_entry.id   9b4942413f55d9ec06befe86135e31a8
#
_cell.length_a   1.000
_cell.length_b   1.000
_cell.length_c   1.000
_cell.angle_alpha   90.00
_cell.angle_beta   90.00
_cell.angle_gamma   90.00
#
_symmetry.space_group_name_H-M   'P 1'
#
loop_
_entity.id
_entity.type
_entity.pdbx_description
1 polymer ?
#
loop_
_entity_poly.entity_id
_entity_poly.type
_entity_poly.pdbx_seq_one_letter_code
_entity_poly.pdbx_strand_id
1 'polypeptide(L)'
;PEKYPGLKAKNLMAIMHQRVGWYVSKRTGKLLAMGNYVVSMTPKDNPTDGNGIGRVVREIKADGSFGPVYFIYYNHGFNEKNTDFPYYKKSKDKAFVKACDEILADAMARMQWAEEADRGDDVLPLKTPYKAFSGYTLPDGWKVGLWKHGLTTISCDGGYTWRTPAKRAHGFVTSTGKIWGQRLSDGTYATVYNPAEYRWPLAISLSADGLEYTTLNLVNGEIT
;
A
#
# COMPACT_ATOMS: atom_id res chain seq x y z
N PRO A 1 -13.57 -23.23 4.47
CA PRO A 1 -12.92 -23.75 3.24
C PRO A 1 -13.91 -23.92 2.08
N GLU A 2 -15.10 -24.40 2.35
CA GLU A 2 -16.16 -24.60 1.33
C GLU A 2 -16.63 -23.29 0.71
N LYS A 3 -16.48 -22.19 1.42
CA LYS A 3 -16.87 -20.86 0.98
C LYS A 3 -15.97 -20.27 -0.12
N TYR A 4 -14.73 -20.79 -0.25
CA TYR A 4 -13.77 -20.31 -1.20
C TYR A 4 -13.49 -21.37 -2.27
N PRO A 5 -13.94 -21.19 -3.52
CA PRO A 5 -13.80 -22.18 -4.58
C PRO A 5 -12.33 -22.60 -4.79
N GLY A 6 -12.09 -23.90 -4.93
CA GLY A 6 -10.78 -24.47 -5.16
C GLY A 6 -9.91 -24.64 -3.91
N LEU A 7 -10.37 -24.24 -2.74
CA LEU A 7 -9.63 -24.38 -1.49
C LEU A 7 -9.98 -25.72 -0.82
N LYS A 8 -9.01 -26.64 -0.79
CA LYS A 8 -9.13 -27.97 -0.15
C LYS A 8 -8.42 -28.05 1.20
N ALA A 9 -8.18 -26.96 1.87
CA ALA A 9 -7.46 -26.98 3.14
C ALA A 9 -8.33 -27.54 4.27
N LYS A 10 -7.87 -28.57 4.95
CA LYS A 10 -8.50 -29.07 6.18
C LYS A 10 -8.38 -28.08 7.33
N ASN A 11 -7.37 -27.22 7.32
CA ASN A 11 -7.09 -26.23 8.34
C ASN A 11 -6.70 -24.90 7.65
N LEU A 12 -7.66 -24.05 7.38
CA LEU A 12 -7.39 -22.64 7.06
C LEU A 12 -6.84 -21.98 8.32
N MET A 13 -5.58 -21.60 8.28
CA MET A 13 -4.90 -21.11 9.47
C MET A 13 -5.26 -19.68 9.82
N ALA A 14 -5.47 -18.83 8.85
CA ALA A 14 -5.90 -17.46 9.09
C ALA A 14 -6.43 -16.79 7.83
N ILE A 15 -7.48 -16.02 7.99
CA ILE A 15 -7.83 -14.94 7.10
C ILE A 15 -7.22 -13.70 7.73
N MET A 16 -6.36 -13.01 7.02
CA MET A 16 -5.69 -11.84 7.58
C MET A 16 -5.80 -10.63 6.66
N HIS A 17 -5.85 -9.47 7.28
CA HIS A 17 -5.69 -8.20 6.61
C HIS A 17 -4.21 -7.86 6.61
N GLN A 18 -3.62 -7.77 5.42
CA GLN A 18 -2.22 -7.41 5.27
C GLN A 18 -2.06 -6.05 4.61
N ARG A 19 -0.91 -5.43 4.88
CA ARG A 19 -0.51 -4.16 4.27
C ARG A 19 -1.60 -3.11 4.39
N VAL A 20 -2.00 -2.88 5.63
CA VAL A 20 -2.96 -1.81 5.91
C VAL A 20 -2.31 -0.48 5.57
N GLY A 21 -2.93 0.22 4.64
CA GLY A 21 -2.64 1.60 4.29
C GLY A 21 -3.76 2.52 4.74
N TRP A 22 -3.43 3.79 4.85
CA TRP A 22 -4.36 4.84 5.29
C TRP A 22 -4.66 5.78 4.13
N TYR A 23 -5.89 6.21 4.04
CA TYR A 23 -6.31 7.18 3.04
C TYR A 23 -7.28 8.18 3.66
N VAL A 24 -6.95 9.47 3.54
CA VAL A 24 -7.88 10.54 3.92
C VAL A 24 -8.54 11.05 2.64
N SER A 25 -9.85 10.85 2.54
CA SER A 25 -10.62 11.36 1.40
C SER A 25 -10.63 12.88 1.40
N LYS A 26 -10.16 13.48 0.33
CA LYS A 26 -10.19 14.93 0.14
C LYS A 26 -11.61 15.46 -0.04
N ARG A 27 -12.51 14.62 -0.57
CA ARG A 27 -13.90 14.98 -0.85
C ARG A 27 -14.80 14.90 0.36
N THR A 28 -14.50 14.00 1.29
CA THR A 28 -15.41 13.69 2.41
C THR A 28 -14.78 13.86 3.78
N GLY A 29 -13.46 14.02 3.88
CA GLY A 29 -12.71 14.07 5.13
C GLY A 29 -12.60 12.72 5.85
N LYS A 30 -13.20 11.64 5.33
CA LYS A 30 -13.16 10.34 5.99
C LYS A 30 -11.77 9.74 5.95
N LEU A 31 -11.33 9.20 7.09
CA LEU A 31 -10.14 8.37 7.19
C LEU A 31 -10.53 6.91 6.93
N LEU A 32 -9.90 6.32 5.93
CA LEU A 32 -10.10 4.93 5.54
C LEU A 32 -8.85 4.11 5.81
N ALA A 33 -9.04 2.91 6.35
CA ALA A 33 -8.03 1.87 6.43
C ALA A 33 -8.30 0.86 5.31
N MET A 34 -7.28 0.52 4.55
CA MET A 34 -7.35 -0.43 3.43
C MET A 34 -6.32 -1.51 3.63
N GLY A 35 -6.64 -2.72 3.21
CA GLY A 35 -5.70 -3.83 3.29
C GLY A 35 -6.06 -4.96 2.34
N ASN A 36 -5.09 -5.83 2.12
CA ASN A 36 -5.32 -7.06 1.40
C ASN A 36 -6.09 -8.03 2.29
N TYR A 37 -7.05 -8.71 1.70
CA TYR A 37 -7.75 -9.81 2.33
C TYR A 37 -7.25 -11.11 1.71
N VAL A 38 -6.55 -11.90 2.51
CA VAL A 38 -5.84 -13.09 2.05
C VAL A 38 -6.17 -14.29 2.92
N VAL A 39 -6.11 -15.48 2.32
CA VAL A 39 -6.26 -16.76 3.01
C VAL A 39 -4.93 -17.49 2.94
N SER A 40 -4.38 -17.82 4.10
CA SER A 40 -3.25 -18.73 4.19
C SER A 40 -3.75 -20.17 4.22
N MET A 41 -3.36 -20.94 3.23
CA MET A 41 -3.82 -22.32 3.03
C MET A 41 -2.99 -23.33 3.83
N THR A 42 -1.72 -23.02 4.01
CA THR A 42 -0.76 -23.86 4.75
C THR A 42 0.18 -22.99 5.58
N PRO A 43 0.84 -23.53 6.61
CA PRO A 43 1.86 -22.80 7.37
C PRO A 43 3.05 -22.33 6.53
N LYS A 44 3.21 -22.87 5.34
CA LYS A 44 4.30 -22.55 4.42
C LYS A 44 3.92 -21.49 3.39
N ASP A 45 2.63 -21.19 3.25
CA ASP A 45 2.17 -20.20 2.32
C ASP A 45 2.55 -18.82 2.82
N ASN A 46 3.23 -18.09 1.97
CA ASN A 46 3.39 -16.67 2.18
C ASN A 46 2.07 -15.98 1.74
N PRO A 47 1.37 -15.27 2.63
CA PRO A 47 0.13 -14.60 2.27
C PRO A 47 0.32 -13.49 1.23
N THR A 48 1.56 -13.14 0.90
CA THR A 48 1.90 -12.22 -0.19
C THR A 48 2.12 -12.91 -1.54
N ASP A 49 1.90 -14.23 -1.64
CA ASP A 49 2.20 -15.03 -2.84
C ASP A 49 1.00 -15.21 -3.79
N GLY A 50 0.10 -14.24 -3.83
CA GLY A 50 -1.02 -14.22 -4.76
C GLY A 50 -2.24 -15.05 -4.32
N ASN A 51 -2.31 -15.44 -3.05
CA ASN A 51 -3.46 -16.10 -2.44
C ASN A 51 -4.50 -15.08 -1.94
N GLY A 52 -4.45 -13.86 -2.46
CA GLY A 52 -5.35 -12.79 -2.11
C GLY A 52 -6.76 -13.02 -2.66
N ILE A 53 -7.75 -12.73 -1.84
CA ILE A 53 -9.17 -12.73 -2.23
C ILE A 53 -9.53 -11.37 -2.84
N GLY A 54 -8.94 -10.31 -2.33
CA GLY A 54 -9.19 -8.96 -2.78
C GLY A 54 -8.66 -7.90 -1.83
N ARG A 55 -9.20 -6.70 -1.96
CA ARG A 55 -8.88 -5.55 -1.12
C ARG A 55 -10.09 -5.17 -0.31
N VAL A 56 -9.89 -4.99 0.98
CA VAL A 56 -10.93 -4.55 1.90
C VAL A 56 -10.65 -3.16 2.42
N VAL A 57 -11.72 -2.47 2.78
CA VAL A 57 -11.69 -1.10 3.27
C VAL A 57 -12.68 -0.94 4.42
N ARG A 58 -12.34 -0.11 5.39
CA ARG A 58 -13.23 0.34 6.45
C ARG A 58 -12.91 1.77 6.87
N GLU A 59 -13.88 2.45 7.42
CA GLU A 59 -13.70 3.77 8.01
C GLU A 59 -13.08 3.65 9.41
N ILE A 60 -12.21 4.58 9.74
CA ILE A 60 -11.81 4.90 11.11
C ILE A 60 -12.47 6.23 11.46
N LYS A 61 -13.33 6.21 12.46
CA LYS A 61 -14.06 7.38 12.89
C LYS A 61 -13.22 8.26 13.82
N ALA A 62 -13.66 9.49 14.03
CA ALA A 62 -12.94 10.46 14.87
C ALA A 62 -12.77 10.01 16.34
N ASP A 63 -13.68 9.17 16.84
CA ASP A 63 -13.59 8.56 18.16
C ASP A 63 -12.68 7.34 18.24
N GLY A 64 -11.99 7.00 17.14
CA GLY A 64 -11.15 5.82 17.03
C GLY A 64 -11.90 4.52 16.77
N SER A 65 -13.23 4.51 16.74
CA SER A 65 -14.00 3.33 16.43
C SER A 65 -13.93 2.98 14.94
N PHE A 66 -14.19 1.70 14.63
CA PHE A 66 -14.10 1.18 13.28
C PHE A 66 -15.48 0.97 12.68
N GLY A 67 -15.65 1.41 11.44
CA GLY A 67 -16.83 1.09 10.62
C GLY A 67 -16.84 -0.37 10.15
N PRO A 68 -17.92 -0.82 9.50
CA PRO A 68 -17.96 -2.14 8.88
C PRO A 68 -16.89 -2.34 7.82
N VAL A 69 -16.51 -3.59 7.59
CA VAL A 69 -15.57 -3.97 6.51
C VAL A 69 -16.34 -4.19 5.23
N TYR A 70 -15.79 -3.70 4.13
CA TYR A 70 -16.31 -3.91 2.78
C TYR A 70 -15.18 -4.33 1.85
N PHE A 71 -15.48 -5.14 0.83
CA PHE A 71 -14.58 -5.26 -0.31
C PHE A 71 -14.65 -3.99 -1.17
N ILE A 72 -13.49 -3.51 -1.61
CA ILE A 72 -13.37 -2.42 -2.57
C ILE A 72 -12.89 -2.94 -3.93
N TYR A 73 -12.23 -4.09 -3.93
CA TYR A 73 -11.76 -4.78 -5.13
C TYR A 73 -11.74 -6.30 -4.88
N TYR A 74 -12.12 -7.07 -5.87
CA TYR A 74 -12.01 -8.53 -5.86
C TYR A 74 -10.95 -9.00 -6.84
N ASN A 75 -10.12 -9.93 -6.43
CA ASN A 75 -9.24 -10.64 -7.34
C ASN A 75 -10.05 -11.62 -8.21
N HIS A 76 -9.44 -12.10 -9.28
CA HIS A 76 -10.11 -13.02 -10.21
C HIS A 76 -10.72 -14.22 -9.50
N GLY A 77 -11.94 -14.56 -9.85
CA GLY A 77 -12.69 -15.69 -9.26
C GLY A 77 -13.46 -15.38 -7.97
N PHE A 78 -13.30 -14.18 -7.41
CA PHE A 78 -14.00 -13.77 -6.19
C PHE A 78 -15.06 -12.70 -6.47
N ASN A 79 -16.10 -12.70 -5.64
CA ASN A 79 -17.21 -11.75 -5.69
C ASN A 79 -18.06 -11.82 -4.40
N GLU A 80 -19.11 -11.02 -4.30
CA GLU A 80 -19.99 -10.98 -3.12
C GLU A 80 -20.64 -12.32 -2.74
N LYS A 81 -20.80 -13.26 -3.69
CA LYS A 81 -21.47 -14.53 -3.44
C LYS A 81 -20.57 -15.55 -2.75
N ASN A 82 -19.26 -15.39 -2.89
CA ASN A 82 -18.28 -16.35 -2.38
C ASN A 82 -17.26 -15.75 -1.39
N THR A 83 -17.57 -14.56 -0.83
CA THR A 83 -16.71 -13.87 0.14
C THR A 83 -17.48 -13.48 1.40
N ASP A 84 -16.76 -13.02 2.45
CA ASP A 84 -17.31 -12.75 3.77
C ASP A 84 -17.96 -11.39 3.93
N PHE A 85 -17.52 -10.39 3.17
CA PHE A 85 -17.96 -9.02 3.31
C PHE A 85 -18.64 -8.51 2.04
N PRO A 86 -19.59 -7.59 2.16
CA PRO A 86 -20.24 -7.00 1.00
C PRO A 86 -19.28 -6.06 0.23
N TYR A 87 -19.62 -5.80 -1.00
CA TYR A 87 -18.94 -4.78 -1.81
C TYR A 87 -19.28 -3.37 -1.30
N TYR A 88 -18.34 -2.44 -1.32
CA TYR A 88 -18.48 -1.11 -0.71
C TYR A 88 -19.69 -0.31 -1.22
N LYS A 89 -20.11 -0.53 -2.46
CA LYS A 89 -21.31 0.09 -3.03
C LYS A 89 -22.61 -0.25 -2.27
N LYS A 90 -22.62 -1.31 -1.47
CA LYS A 90 -23.76 -1.70 -0.62
C LYS A 90 -23.84 -0.89 0.67
N SER A 91 -22.82 -0.09 0.99
CA SER A 91 -22.86 0.78 2.16
C SER A 91 -24.00 1.79 2.04
N LYS A 92 -24.73 1.99 3.14
CA LYS A 92 -25.75 3.05 3.26
C LYS A 92 -25.10 4.44 3.42
N ASP A 93 -23.86 4.50 3.85
CA ASP A 93 -23.10 5.75 3.99
C ASP A 93 -22.59 6.21 2.62
N LYS A 94 -23.28 7.19 2.05
CA LYS A 94 -22.91 7.77 0.75
C LYS A 94 -21.57 8.51 0.76
N ALA A 95 -21.17 9.07 1.89
CA ALA A 95 -19.86 9.72 2.01
C ALA A 95 -18.73 8.68 1.99
N PHE A 96 -18.91 7.54 2.68
CA PHE A 96 -18.01 6.41 2.62
C PHE A 96 -17.88 5.85 1.18
N VAL A 97 -19.00 5.68 0.47
CA VAL A 97 -18.98 5.24 -0.94
C VAL A 97 -18.18 6.21 -1.82
N LYS A 98 -18.42 7.53 -1.67
CA LYS A 98 -17.66 8.55 -2.42
C LYS A 98 -16.17 8.51 -2.11
N ALA A 99 -15.79 8.29 -0.85
CA ALA A 99 -14.40 8.15 -0.46
C ALA A 99 -13.74 6.90 -1.08
N CYS A 100 -14.46 5.79 -1.16
CA CYS A 100 -13.98 4.59 -1.86
C CYS A 100 -13.83 4.81 -3.37
N ASP A 101 -14.78 5.53 -4.00
CA ASP A 101 -14.66 5.91 -5.42
C ASP A 101 -13.44 6.79 -5.69
N GLU A 102 -13.13 7.70 -4.76
CA GLU A 102 -11.94 8.55 -4.83
C GLU A 102 -10.65 7.73 -4.79
N ILE A 103 -10.57 6.75 -3.88
CA ILE A 103 -9.45 5.81 -3.82
C ILE A 103 -9.27 5.06 -5.14
N LEU A 104 -10.34 4.53 -5.70
CA LEU A 104 -10.29 3.77 -6.96
C LEU A 104 -9.87 4.62 -8.16
N ALA A 105 -10.11 5.93 -8.09
CA ALA A 105 -9.67 6.89 -9.10
C ALA A 105 -8.22 7.36 -8.90
N ASP A 106 -7.62 7.12 -7.72
CA ASP A 106 -6.26 7.55 -7.40
C ASP A 106 -5.26 6.45 -7.74
N ALA A 107 -4.47 6.67 -8.81
CA ALA A 107 -3.46 5.71 -9.25
C ALA A 107 -2.39 5.45 -8.18
N MET A 108 -2.00 6.45 -7.40
CA MET A 108 -1.03 6.33 -6.31
C MET A 108 -1.57 5.44 -5.19
N ALA A 109 -2.82 5.67 -4.77
CA ALA A 109 -3.47 4.85 -3.75
C ALA A 109 -3.59 3.39 -4.20
N ARG A 110 -3.98 3.16 -5.46
CA ARG A 110 -4.08 1.80 -6.01
C ARG A 110 -2.74 1.07 -6.01
N MET A 111 -1.66 1.75 -6.36
CA MET A 111 -0.32 1.16 -6.34
C MET A 111 0.15 0.75 -4.93
N GLN A 112 -0.27 1.47 -3.89
CA GLN A 112 0.05 1.10 -2.50
C GLN A 112 -0.60 -0.21 -2.06
N TRP A 113 -1.67 -0.64 -2.73
CA TRP A 113 -2.36 -1.89 -2.39
C TRP A 113 -1.75 -3.11 -3.04
N ALA A 114 -0.96 -2.90 -4.09
CA ALA A 114 -0.43 -4.01 -4.85
C ALA A 114 0.52 -4.85 -4.01
N GLU A 115 0.29 -6.13 -4.02
CA GLU A 115 1.12 -7.12 -3.37
C GLU A 115 2.44 -7.32 -4.12
N GLU A 116 3.48 -7.75 -3.41
CA GLU A 116 4.77 -8.04 -4.03
C GLU A 116 4.71 -9.15 -5.10
N ALA A 117 3.79 -10.06 -4.93
CA ALA A 117 3.64 -11.23 -5.79
C ALA A 117 2.22 -11.40 -6.31
N ASP A 118 1.42 -10.34 -6.31
CA ASP A 118 0.02 -10.40 -6.73
C ASP A 118 -0.05 -10.75 -8.23
N ARG A 119 -0.40 -11.99 -8.49
CA ARG A 119 -0.56 -12.51 -9.85
C ARG A 119 -1.99 -12.21 -10.31
N GLY A 120 -2.15 -11.25 -11.19
CA GLY A 120 -3.44 -10.85 -11.71
C GLY A 120 -3.98 -9.55 -11.11
N ASP A 121 -3.12 -8.79 -10.45
CA ASP A 121 -3.42 -7.41 -10.09
C ASP A 121 -3.06 -6.50 -11.26
N ASP A 122 -4.07 -6.08 -12.02
CA ASP A 122 -3.93 -5.17 -13.16
C ASP A 122 -3.58 -3.73 -12.73
N VAL A 123 -3.50 -3.51 -11.42
CA VAL A 123 -3.27 -2.17 -10.84
C VAL A 123 -1.81 -1.75 -10.93
N LEU A 124 -0.87 -2.69 -11.13
CA LEU A 124 0.55 -2.38 -11.22
C LEU A 124 0.96 -1.95 -12.63
N PRO A 125 1.20 -0.66 -12.87
CA PRO A 125 1.74 -0.20 -14.15
C PRO A 125 3.20 -0.59 -14.35
N LEU A 126 3.89 -1.03 -13.30
CA LEU A 126 5.28 -1.47 -13.33
C LEU A 126 5.39 -2.91 -12.82
N LYS A 127 6.13 -3.73 -13.58
CA LYS A 127 6.44 -5.11 -13.20
C LYS A 127 7.66 -5.18 -12.28
N THR A 128 7.94 -6.36 -11.72
CA THR A 128 9.18 -6.61 -10.98
C THR A 128 10.39 -5.96 -11.66
N PRO A 129 11.28 -5.28 -10.93
CA PRO A 129 11.51 -5.32 -9.47
C PRO A 129 10.73 -4.29 -8.64
N TYR A 130 9.76 -3.62 -9.19
CA TYR A 130 9.06 -2.51 -8.57
C TYR A 130 8.02 -3.02 -7.57
N LYS A 131 8.44 -3.26 -6.32
CA LYS A 131 7.64 -3.87 -5.27
C LYS A 131 7.46 -2.93 -4.08
N ALA A 132 6.32 -3.08 -3.38
CA ALA A 132 6.01 -2.36 -2.15
C ALA A 132 6.05 -0.83 -2.32
N PHE A 133 5.21 -0.34 -3.20
CA PHE A 133 5.11 1.07 -3.54
C PHE A 133 4.79 1.95 -2.33
N SER A 134 5.42 3.09 -2.28
CA SER A 134 5.05 4.29 -1.54
C SER A 134 5.34 5.51 -2.40
N GLY A 135 4.85 6.68 -2.03
CA GLY A 135 5.16 7.87 -2.82
C GLY A 135 4.45 9.12 -2.31
N TYR A 136 4.80 10.23 -2.90
CA TYR A 136 4.25 11.56 -2.60
C TYR A 136 4.17 12.44 -3.85
N THR A 137 3.57 13.61 -3.68
CA THR A 137 3.40 14.59 -4.75
C THR A 137 4.29 15.79 -4.49
N LEU A 138 5.03 16.23 -5.51
CA LEU A 138 5.81 17.46 -5.51
C LEU A 138 4.90 18.70 -5.71
N PRO A 139 5.40 19.91 -5.41
CA PRO A 139 4.59 21.15 -5.55
C PRO A 139 4.11 21.41 -6.99
N ASP A 140 4.86 20.98 -7.99
CA ASP A 140 4.51 21.09 -9.42
C ASP A 140 3.50 20.04 -9.89
N GLY A 141 3.05 19.16 -8.97
CA GLY A 141 2.09 18.09 -9.24
C GLY A 141 2.69 16.76 -9.68
N TRP A 142 3.99 16.70 -9.93
CA TRP A 142 4.66 15.45 -10.26
C TRP A 142 4.60 14.49 -9.08
N LYS A 143 4.59 13.20 -9.38
CA LYS A 143 4.60 12.13 -8.38
C LYS A 143 5.99 11.53 -8.28
N VAL A 144 6.44 11.31 -7.06
CA VAL A 144 7.65 10.52 -6.76
C VAL A 144 7.21 9.17 -6.27
N GLY A 145 7.66 8.12 -6.95
CA GLY A 145 7.45 6.73 -6.54
C GLY A 145 8.68 6.17 -5.88
N LEU A 146 8.46 5.41 -4.81
CA LEU A 146 9.46 4.75 -4.01
C LEU A 146 9.15 3.26 -3.92
N TRP A 147 10.13 2.41 -4.16
CA TRP A 147 10.01 0.95 -4.08
C TRP A 147 11.15 0.35 -3.27
N LYS A 148 11.04 -0.92 -2.96
CA LYS A 148 12.13 -1.68 -2.35
C LYS A 148 13.47 -1.42 -3.03
N HIS A 149 14.55 -1.63 -2.32
CA HIS A 149 15.94 -1.40 -2.75
C HIS A 149 16.30 0.06 -3.00
N GLY A 150 15.52 0.99 -2.45
CA GLY A 150 15.74 2.42 -2.64
C GLY A 150 15.46 2.90 -4.07
N LEU A 151 14.73 2.12 -4.86
CA LEU A 151 14.39 2.53 -6.22
C LEU A 151 13.39 3.68 -6.20
N THR A 152 13.67 4.70 -6.99
CA THR A 152 12.82 5.89 -7.14
C THR A 152 12.68 6.26 -8.60
N THR A 153 11.54 6.82 -8.95
CA THR A 153 11.31 7.47 -10.23
C THR A 153 10.16 8.46 -10.14
N ILE A 154 9.90 9.17 -11.20
CA ILE A 154 8.87 10.21 -11.27
C ILE A 154 7.82 9.90 -12.31
N SER A 155 6.63 10.43 -12.07
CA SER A 155 5.49 10.42 -12.99
C SER A 155 4.95 11.84 -13.13
N CYS A 156 4.65 12.27 -14.35
CA CYS A 156 4.05 13.56 -14.66
C CYS A 156 2.55 13.48 -15.03
N ASP A 157 1.98 12.29 -15.01
CA ASP A 157 0.59 12.02 -15.39
C ASP A 157 -0.29 11.51 -14.22
N GLY A 158 0.10 11.85 -12.99
CA GLY A 158 -0.67 11.47 -11.80
C GLY A 158 -0.35 10.08 -11.26
N GLY A 159 0.68 9.40 -11.75
CA GLY A 159 1.08 8.06 -11.33
C GLY A 159 0.57 6.95 -12.24
N TYR A 160 0.03 7.29 -13.41
CA TYR A 160 -0.41 6.30 -14.40
C TYR A 160 0.76 5.72 -15.19
N THR A 161 1.75 6.53 -15.54
CA THR A 161 3.01 6.07 -16.14
C THR A 161 4.21 6.59 -15.36
N TRP A 162 5.29 5.83 -15.39
CA TRP A 162 6.50 6.11 -14.64
C TRP A 162 7.72 6.10 -15.55
N ARG A 163 8.66 7.00 -15.33
CA ARG A 163 9.94 6.97 -16.03
C ARG A 163 10.72 5.72 -15.66
N THR A 164 11.26 5.05 -16.66
CA THR A 164 12.04 3.81 -16.49
C THR A 164 13.42 3.96 -17.13
N PRO A 165 14.43 3.29 -16.57
CA PRO A 165 14.42 2.53 -15.32
C PRO A 165 14.40 3.43 -14.09
N ALA A 166 13.78 2.97 -12.99
CA ALA A 166 13.93 3.63 -11.70
C ALA A 166 15.38 3.53 -11.22
N LYS A 167 15.84 4.56 -10.55
CA LYS A 167 17.19 4.65 -9.98
C LYS A 167 17.08 4.99 -8.50
N ARG A 168 18.17 4.78 -7.76
CA ARG A 168 18.23 5.26 -6.38
C ARG A 168 18.34 6.79 -6.39
N ALA A 169 17.52 7.45 -5.57
CA ALA A 169 17.64 8.88 -5.36
C ALA A 169 18.99 9.22 -4.71
N HIS A 170 19.50 10.39 -4.99
CA HIS A 170 20.73 10.88 -4.40
C HIS A 170 20.60 10.95 -2.87
N GLY A 171 21.63 10.53 -2.15
CA GLY A 171 21.64 10.46 -0.69
C GLY A 171 20.82 9.32 -0.08
N PHE A 172 20.15 8.52 -0.90
CA PHE A 172 19.33 7.41 -0.41
C PHE A 172 20.18 6.16 -0.16
N VAL A 173 20.21 5.68 1.07
CA VAL A 173 20.89 4.43 1.42
C VAL A 173 19.99 3.26 1.07
N THR A 174 20.54 2.28 0.39
CA THR A 174 19.75 1.11 -0.05
C THR A 174 19.28 0.24 1.09
N SER A 175 18.15 -0.37 0.91
CA SER A 175 17.59 -1.37 1.82
C SER A 175 16.82 -2.41 1.03
N THR A 176 16.77 -3.63 1.55
CA THR A 176 15.87 -4.68 1.05
C THR A 176 14.45 -4.53 1.60
N GLY A 177 14.26 -3.65 2.58
CA GLY A 177 12.98 -3.37 3.22
C GLY A 177 12.05 -2.49 2.37
N LYS A 178 10.86 -2.29 2.89
CA LYS A 178 9.90 -1.32 2.37
C LYS A 178 10.32 0.08 2.77
N ILE A 179 9.91 1.06 1.99
CA ILE A 179 10.13 2.48 2.23
C ILE A 179 8.78 3.14 2.33
N TRP A 180 8.59 3.95 3.35
CA TRP A 180 7.46 4.86 3.44
C TRP A 180 7.94 6.28 3.20
N GLY A 181 7.29 6.98 2.29
CA GLY A 181 7.62 8.38 1.99
C GLY A 181 6.37 9.24 2.02
N GLN A 182 6.50 10.44 2.54
CA GLN A 182 5.45 11.45 2.55
C GLN A 182 6.00 12.87 2.60
N ARG A 183 5.17 13.82 2.17
CA ARG A 183 5.39 15.25 2.39
C ARG A 183 4.84 15.62 3.76
N LEU A 184 5.64 16.35 4.54
CA LEU A 184 5.27 16.86 5.85
C LEU A 184 4.52 18.20 5.75
N SER A 185 3.96 18.66 6.85
CA SER A 185 3.17 19.90 6.92
C SER A 185 4.01 21.16 6.69
N ASP A 186 5.31 21.12 6.98
CA ASP A 186 6.27 22.20 6.74
C ASP A 186 6.77 22.24 5.28
N GLY A 187 6.33 21.28 4.46
CA GLY A 187 6.72 21.18 3.06
C GLY A 187 7.93 20.30 2.78
N THR A 188 8.67 19.87 3.80
CA THR A 188 9.77 18.90 3.65
C THR A 188 9.22 17.51 3.32
N TYR A 189 10.09 16.61 2.88
CA TYR A 189 9.77 15.23 2.57
C TYR A 189 10.52 14.31 3.52
N ALA A 190 9.83 13.32 4.04
CA ALA A 190 10.42 12.31 4.90
C ALA A 190 10.25 10.93 4.30
N THR A 191 11.30 10.12 4.39
CA THR A 191 11.24 8.69 4.09
C THR A 191 11.70 7.90 5.30
N VAL A 192 10.92 6.87 5.65
CA VAL A 192 11.24 5.96 6.75
C VAL A 192 11.51 4.59 6.18
N TYR A 193 12.66 4.03 6.50
CA TYR A 193 13.10 2.74 5.97
C TYR A 193 14.21 2.12 6.82
N ASN A 194 14.61 0.92 6.47
CA ASN A 194 15.76 0.25 7.07
C ASN A 194 16.98 0.41 6.14
N PRO A 195 18.02 1.17 6.54
CA PRO A 195 19.16 1.44 5.67
C PRO A 195 20.18 0.30 5.60
N ALA A 196 19.92 -0.82 6.26
CA ALA A 196 20.79 -1.97 6.30
C ALA A 196 20.11 -3.27 5.86
N GLU A 197 20.90 -4.27 5.50
CA GLU A 197 20.45 -5.51 4.87
C GLU A 197 19.48 -6.32 5.73
N TYR A 198 19.70 -6.37 7.02
CA TYR A 198 18.89 -7.15 7.98
C TYR A 198 17.65 -6.42 8.50
N ARG A 199 17.23 -5.34 7.83
CA ARG A 199 16.08 -4.49 8.21
C ARG A 199 16.22 -3.87 9.61
N TRP A 200 17.42 -3.57 9.98
CA TRP A 200 17.80 -2.91 11.22
C TRP A 200 18.97 -1.95 10.94
N PRO A 201 19.01 -0.73 11.47
CA PRO A 201 17.99 -0.08 12.28
C PRO A 201 16.80 0.44 11.47
N LEU A 202 15.85 1.11 12.14
CA LEU A 202 14.85 1.95 11.49
C LEU A 202 15.38 3.38 11.45
N ALA A 203 15.36 3.99 10.27
CA ALA A 203 15.90 5.34 10.06
C ALA A 203 14.93 6.21 9.28
N ILE A 204 15.12 7.52 9.41
CA ILE A 204 14.44 8.55 8.65
C ILE A 204 15.42 9.39 7.88
N SER A 205 15.16 9.60 6.59
CA SER A 205 15.87 10.56 5.74
C SER A 205 14.94 11.70 5.37
N LEU A 206 15.49 12.92 5.36
CA LEU A 206 14.76 14.13 5.01
C LEU A 206 15.28 14.71 3.70
N SER A 207 14.36 15.35 2.97
CA SER A 207 14.63 16.04 1.72
C SER A 207 13.84 17.34 1.68
N ALA A 208 14.47 18.42 1.21
CA ALA A 208 13.80 19.69 1.01
C ALA A 208 12.99 19.75 -0.29
N ASP A 209 13.46 19.06 -1.33
CA ASP A 209 12.88 19.06 -2.68
C ASP A 209 12.11 17.78 -3.03
N GLY A 210 12.24 16.74 -2.21
CA GLY A 210 11.64 15.43 -2.45
C GLY A 210 12.40 14.55 -3.45
N LEU A 211 13.61 14.95 -3.86
CA LEU A 211 14.44 14.25 -4.85
C LEU A 211 15.81 13.90 -4.32
N GLU A 212 16.40 14.78 -3.50
CA GLU A 212 17.68 14.58 -2.85
C GLU A 212 17.50 14.46 -1.34
N TYR A 213 18.01 13.38 -0.76
CA TYR A 213 17.94 13.12 0.67
C TYR A 213 19.25 13.48 1.35
N THR A 214 19.22 14.49 2.21
CA THR A 214 20.43 15.10 2.78
C THR A 214 20.75 14.66 4.20
N THR A 215 19.81 13.94 4.85
CA THR A 215 19.99 13.47 6.23
C THR A 215 19.65 11.99 6.35
N LEU A 216 20.25 11.34 7.34
CA LEU A 216 19.90 10.00 7.77
C LEU A 216 19.94 9.97 9.31
N ASN A 217 18.77 9.92 9.92
CA ASN A 217 18.64 9.93 11.38
C ASN A 217 18.11 8.57 11.86
N LEU A 218 18.67 8.10 12.95
CA LEU A 218 18.22 6.89 13.61
C LEU A 218 16.87 7.14 14.30
N VAL A 219 15.86 6.32 14.00
CA VAL A 219 14.56 6.33 14.67
C VAL A 219 14.51 5.29 15.76
N ASN A 220 14.96 4.08 15.45
CA ASN A 220 15.03 2.98 16.41
C ASN A 220 16.17 2.04 16.02
N GLY A 221 17.03 1.76 16.97
CA GLY A 221 18.19 0.89 16.83
C GLY A 221 19.16 1.15 17.97
N GLU A 222 19.71 0.10 18.53
CA GLU A 222 20.79 0.20 19.49
C GLU A 222 22.12 0.17 18.73
N ILE A 223 23.00 1.11 19.05
CA ILE A 223 24.41 1.03 18.67
C ILE A 223 25.07 0.16 19.76
N THR A 224 25.27 -1.10 19.46
CA THR A 224 26.06 -2.02 20.29
C THR A 224 27.52 -1.93 19.94
#